data_13b44ef4fea2a7e6ce63f554da4b91cf
#
_entry.id   13b44ef4fea2a7e6ce63f554da4b91cf
#
_cell.length_a   1.000
_cell.length_b   1.000
_cell.length_c   1.000
_cell.angle_alpha   90.00
_cell.angle_beta   90.00
_cell.angle_gamma   90.00
#
_symmetry.space_group_name_H-M   'P 1'
#
loop_
_entity.id
_entity.type
_entity.pdbx_description
1 polymer ?
#
loop_
_entity_poly.entity_id
_entity_poly.type
_entity_poly.pdbx_seq_one_letter_code
_entity_poly.pdbx_strand_id
1 'polypeptide(L)'
;GDVYKRQVRNIFIEDCKIDSCRNGIYFKSNLDRGGYFENLNMRRIEADVCLWGVINFRTNYHGYRGGNHPTLFRNICIEDVTCNRVDSVALMANGLPEAKLYNITLRNIKVKQAPKAIQMDNVVNLTLDNVEVNGKRITSAEQTD
;
A
#
# COMPACT_ATOMS: atom_id res chain seq x y z
N GLY A 1 16.66 8.47 -21.30
CA GLY A 1 16.12 9.09 -20.12
C GLY A 1 16.53 8.40 -18.86
N ASP A 2 16.67 9.16 -17.84
CA ASP A 2 17.08 8.67 -16.54
C ASP A 2 15.88 8.17 -15.76
N VAL A 3 15.54 6.89 -15.92
CA VAL A 3 14.39 6.31 -15.24
C VAL A 3 14.49 6.47 -13.73
N TYR A 4 15.68 6.44 -13.18
CA TYR A 4 15.90 6.61 -11.74
C TYR A 4 15.61 8.03 -11.24
N LYS A 5 15.40 8.99 -12.12
CA LYS A 5 15.03 10.36 -11.76
C LYS A 5 13.52 10.63 -11.81
N ARG A 6 12.72 9.63 -12.13
CA ARG A 6 11.27 9.82 -12.16
C ARG A 6 10.75 10.02 -10.76
N GLN A 7 9.83 10.97 -10.62
CA GLN A 7 9.24 11.34 -9.35
C GLN A 7 7.74 11.46 -9.48
N VAL A 8 7.02 10.93 -8.50
CA VAL A 8 5.61 11.17 -8.28
C VAL A 8 5.50 11.74 -6.88
N ARG A 9 5.03 12.97 -6.74
CA ARG A 9 4.94 13.61 -5.43
C ARG A 9 3.86 14.66 -5.37
N ASN A 10 3.46 14.98 -4.16
CA ASN A 10 2.47 16.03 -3.87
C ASN A 10 1.15 15.74 -4.59
N ILE A 11 0.71 14.47 -4.56
CA ILE A 11 -0.54 14.03 -5.18
C ILE A 11 -1.60 13.86 -4.11
N PHE A 12 -2.80 14.26 -4.47
CA PHE A 12 -3.98 14.16 -3.63
C PHE A 12 -5.06 13.39 -4.39
N ILE A 13 -5.54 12.29 -3.82
CA ILE A 13 -6.61 11.47 -4.39
C ILE A 13 -7.69 11.33 -3.34
N GLU A 14 -8.92 11.64 -3.72
CA GLU A 14 -10.03 11.55 -2.79
C GLU A 14 -11.36 11.23 -3.47
N ASP A 15 -12.31 10.75 -2.68
CA ASP A 15 -13.69 10.50 -3.11
C ASP A 15 -13.80 9.49 -4.26
N CYS A 16 -13.16 8.33 -4.08
CA CYS A 16 -13.19 7.25 -5.07
C CYS A 16 -14.11 6.13 -4.62
N LYS A 17 -14.85 5.56 -5.56
CA LYS A 17 -15.72 4.43 -5.34
C LYS A 17 -15.35 3.29 -6.29
N ILE A 18 -15.15 2.10 -5.73
CA ILE A 18 -14.68 0.93 -6.48
C ILE A 18 -15.63 -0.23 -6.22
N ASP A 19 -16.28 -0.75 -7.25
CA ASP A 19 -17.21 -1.88 -7.08
C ASP A 19 -16.44 -3.18 -6.87
N SER A 20 -15.59 -3.55 -7.84
CA SER A 20 -14.82 -4.78 -7.78
C SER A 20 -13.51 -4.60 -8.53
N CYS A 21 -12.43 -5.08 -7.94
CA CYS A 21 -11.09 -4.91 -8.51
C CYS A 21 -10.14 -5.98 -7.99
N ARG A 22 -8.92 -6.03 -8.53
CA ARG A 22 -7.86 -6.86 -7.96
C ARG A 22 -7.27 -6.21 -6.72
N ASN A 23 -6.86 -4.95 -6.86
CA ASN A 23 -6.35 -4.14 -5.75
C ASN A 23 -7.12 -2.83 -5.68
N GLY A 24 -7.44 -2.38 -4.47
CA GLY A 24 -8.07 -1.08 -4.27
C GLY A 24 -7.08 0.05 -4.56
N ILE A 25 -6.03 0.11 -3.78
CA ILE A 25 -4.95 1.08 -3.93
C ILE A 25 -3.67 0.29 -4.19
N TYR A 26 -3.08 0.48 -5.37
CA TYR A 26 -1.94 -0.33 -5.79
C TYR A 26 -0.77 0.54 -6.24
N PHE A 27 0.32 0.46 -5.49
CA PHE A 27 1.60 1.06 -5.85
C PHE A 27 2.52 -0.06 -6.33
N LYS A 28 2.88 -0.03 -7.60
CA LYS A 28 3.74 -1.07 -8.16
C LYS A 28 4.95 -0.47 -8.86
N SER A 29 6.07 -1.11 -8.68
CA SER A 29 7.29 -0.76 -9.37
C SER A 29 8.21 -1.97 -9.43
N ASN A 30 9.31 -1.86 -10.16
CA ASN A 30 10.33 -2.91 -10.21
C ASN A 30 11.72 -2.28 -10.08
N LEU A 31 12.75 -3.12 -10.06
CA LEU A 31 14.13 -2.69 -9.83
C LEU A 31 14.76 -1.92 -11.01
N ASP A 32 14.06 -1.82 -12.13
CA ASP A 32 14.53 -1.05 -13.28
C ASP A 32 14.00 0.38 -13.33
N ARG A 33 12.98 0.69 -12.54
CA ARG A 33 12.23 1.94 -12.66
C ARG A 33 12.89 3.13 -12.00
N GLY A 34 13.45 2.95 -10.81
CA GLY A 34 14.03 4.03 -10.05
C GLY A 34 13.03 5.10 -9.64
N GLY A 35 13.56 6.26 -9.22
CA GLY A 35 12.74 7.38 -8.81
C GLY A 35 12.05 7.18 -7.46
N TYR A 36 11.02 7.97 -7.18
CA TYR A 36 10.31 7.84 -5.93
C TYR A 36 8.87 8.35 -5.99
N PHE A 37 8.06 7.81 -5.08
CA PHE A 37 6.73 8.29 -4.75
C PHE A 37 6.80 8.89 -3.35
N GLU A 38 6.46 10.18 -3.22
CA GLU A 38 6.47 10.82 -1.91
C GLU A 38 5.38 11.86 -1.76
N ASN A 39 4.98 12.10 -0.51
CA ASN A 39 3.97 13.11 -0.16
C ASN A 39 2.65 12.85 -0.88
N LEU A 40 2.16 11.62 -0.78
CA LEU A 40 0.88 11.22 -1.35
C LEU A 40 -0.17 11.16 -0.25
N ASN A 41 -1.33 11.71 -0.53
CA ASN A 41 -2.47 11.63 0.37
C ASN A 41 -3.66 11.05 -0.38
N MET A 42 -4.25 10.01 0.18
CA MET A 42 -5.44 9.35 -0.35
C MET A 42 -6.47 9.27 0.74
N ARG A 43 -7.71 9.65 0.45
CA ARG A 43 -8.76 9.60 1.45
C ARG A 43 -10.15 9.44 0.85
N ARG A 44 -11.05 8.94 1.68
CA ARG A 44 -12.46 8.71 1.32
C ARG A 44 -12.59 7.81 0.11
N ILE A 45 -12.10 6.58 0.28
CA ILE A 45 -12.15 5.55 -0.75
C ILE A 45 -13.04 4.43 -0.25
N GLU A 46 -14.05 4.08 -1.02
CA GLU A 46 -14.93 2.96 -0.76
C GLU A 46 -14.71 1.87 -1.79
N ALA A 47 -14.47 0.65 -1.33
CA ALA A 47 -14.38 -0.52 -2.18
C ALA A 47 -15.36 -1.59 -1.71
N ASP A 48 -15.95 -2.33 -2.64
CA ASP A 48 -16.77 -3.47 -2.30
C ASP A 48 -15.91 -4.72 -2.18
N VAL A 49 -15.35 -5.19 -3.27
CA VAL A 49 -14.52 -6.41 -3.29
C VAL A 49 -13.18 -6.14 -3.92
N CYS A 50 -12.12 -6.49 -3.20
CA CYS A 50 -10.74 -6.44 -3.71
C CYS A 50 -10.15 -7.85 -3.63
N LEU A 51 -9.87 -8.47 -4.78
CA LEU A 51 -9.45 -9.88 -4.81
C LEU A 51 -8.09 -10.09 -4.14
N TRP A 52 -7.15 -9.16 -4.33
CA TRP A 52 -5.77 -9.32 -3.84
C TRP A 52 -5.44 -8.46 -2.63
N GLY A 53 -6.09 -7.33 -2.45
CA GLY A 53 -5.85 -6.47 -1.31
C GLY A 53 -6.48 -5.10 -1.49
N VAL A 54 -6.76 -4.42 -0.39
CA VAL A 54 -7.31 -3.07 -0.45
C VAL A 54 -6.17 -2.05 -0.58
N ILE A 55 -5.04 -2.31 0.06
CA ILE A 55 -3.83 -1.49 -0.03
C ILE A 55 -2.66 -2.43 -0.31
N ASN A 56 -1.91 -2.16 -1.38
CA ASN A 56 -0.81 -3.00 -1.79
C ASN A 56 0.35 -2.17 -2.36
N PHE A 57 1.50 -2.28 -1.71
CA PHE A 57 2.75 -1.71 -2.19
C PHE A 57 3.64 -2.84 -2.68
N ARG A 58 4.06 -2.78 -3.93
CA ARG A 58 4.88 -3.84 -4.52
C ARG A 58 6.05 -3.24 -5.29
N THR A 59 7.25 -3.47 -4.79
CA THR A 59 8.48 -2.93 -5.39
C THR A 59 9.18 -3.90 -6.32
N ASN A 60 8.81 -5.18 -6.30
CA ASN A 60 9.42 -6.22 -7.11
C ASN A 60 8.48 -6.75 -8.20
N TYR A 61 7.73 -5.85 -8.82
CA TYR A 61 6.81 -6.24 -9.88
C TYR A 61 7.59 -6.82 -11.07
N HIS A 62 6.96 -7.72 -11.81
CA HIS A 62 7.60 -8.40 -12.94
C HIS A 62 8.05 -7.40 -14.02
N GLY A 63 8.91 -7.87 -14.94
CA GLY A 63 9.50 -7.01 -15.96
C GLY A 63 10.88 -6.50 -15.60
N TYR A 64 11.45 -7.00 -14.50
CA TYR A 64 12.80 -6.69 -14.08
C TYR A 64 13.84 -7.21 -15.10
N ARG A 65 14.72 -6.32 -15.53
CA ARG A 65 15.74 -6.63 -16.55
C ARG A 65 17.17 -6.55 -16.03
N GLY A 66 17.36 -6.64 -14.73
CA GLY A 66 18.68 -6.62 -14.11
C GLY A 66 19.18 -5.26 -13.69
N GLY A 67 18.37 -4.22 -13.77
CA GLY A 67 18.71 -2.91 -13.22
C GLY A 67 18.80 -2.95 -11.70
N ASN A 68 19.43 -1.95 -11.12
CA ASN A 68 19.53 -1.81 -9.67
C ASN A 68 19.10 -0.41 -9.25
N HIS A 69 17.90 -0.04 -9.64
CA HIS A 69 17.31 1.26 -9.37
C HIS A 69 15.94 1.08 -8.73
N PRO A 70 15.88 0.65 -7.46
CA PRO A 70 14.59 0.46 -6.79
C PRO A 70 13.87 1.78 -6.62
N THR A 71 12.56 1.75 -6.75
CA THR A 71 11.71 2.91 -6.48
C THR A 71 11.56 3.07 -4.97
N LEU A 72 11.68 4.30 -4.49
CA LEU A 72 11.48 4.63 -3.09
C LEU A 72 10.04 5.10 -2.87
N PHE A 73 9.42 4.64 -1.78
CA PHE A 73 8.09 5.08 -1.35
C PHE A 73 8.22 5.70 0.04
N ARG A 74 7.77 6.95 0.19
CA ARG A 74 7.88 7.63 1.48
C ARG A 74 6.83 8.72 1.67
N ASN A 75 6.48 8.96 2.92
CA ASN A 75 5.53 10.00 3.31
C ASN A 75 4.18 9.83 2.61
N ILE A 76 3.57 8.65 2.81
CA ILE A 76 2.29 8.31 2.20
C ILE A 76 1.26 8.16 3.29
N CYS A 77 0.18 8.91 3.18
CA CYS A 77 -0.95 8.84 4.09
C CYS A 77 -2.18 8.37 3.36
N ILE A 78 -2.78 7.29 3.85
CA ILE A 78 -4.02 6.72 3.32
C ILE A 78 -5.01 6.68 4.46
N GLU A 79 -6.15 7.37 4.29
CA GLU A 79 -7.14 7.46 5.34
C GLU A 79 -8.57 7.35 4.82
N ASP A 80 -9.49 6.99 5.72
CA ASP A 80 -10.91 6.88 5.42
C ASP A 80 -11.18 5.91 4.26
N VAL A 81 -10.75 4.66 4.42
CA VAL A 81 -10.93 3.60 3.42
C VAL A 81 -11.80 2.50 4.02
N THR A 82 -12.80 2.10 3.27
CA THR A 82 -13.64 0.96 3.63
C THR A 82 -13.64 -0.07 2.51
N CYS A 83 -13.67 -1.34 2.90
CA CYS A 83 -13.78 -2.45 1.95
C CYS A 83 -14.61 -3.56 2.58
N ASN A 84 -15.58 -4.10 1.84
CA ASN A 84 -16.42 -5.16 2.36
C ASN A 84 -15.70 -6.50 2.41
N ARG A 85 -14.95 -6.84 1.36
CA ARG A 85 -14.26 -8.13 1.30
C ARG A 85 -12.96 -8.05 0.53
N VAL A 86 -11.94 -8.69 1.08
CA VAL A 86 -10.67 -8.96 0.41
C VAL A 86 -10.48 -10.47 0.39
N ASP A 87 -10.02 -11.03 -0.73
CA ASP A 87 -9.86 -12.48 -0.86
C ASP A 87 -8.40 -12.95 -0.67
N SER A 88 -7.52 -12.07 -0.23
CA SER A 88 -6.11 -12.37 0.06
C SER A 88 -5.66 -11.60 1.30
N VAL A 89 -4.65 -10.76 1.20
CA VAL A 89 -4.15 -9.94 2.31
C VAL A 89 -4.73 -8.54 2.20
N ALA A 90 -5.37 -8.05 3.25
CA ALA A 90 -6.00 -6.74 3.23
C ALA A 90 -4.97 -5.62 3.03
N LEU A 91 -3.92 -5.62 3.86
CA LEU A 91 -2.90 -4.58 3.89
C LEU A 91 -1.55 -5.21 3.59
N MET A 92 -0.99 -4.95 2.41
CA MET A 92 0.23 -5.58 1.96
C MET A 92 1.27 -4.56 1.55
N ALA A 93 2.54 -4.81 1.92
CA ALA A 93 3.67 -4.03 1.46
C ALA A 93 4.91 -4.92 1.35
N ASN A 94 5.53 -4.91 0.18
CA ASN A 94 6.77 -5.63 -0.08
C ASN A 94 7.87 -4.61 -0.36
N GLY A 95 8.46 -4.04 0.69
CA GLY A 95 9.66 -3.24 0.57
C GLY A 95 10.89 -4.10 0.38
N LEU A 96 11.99 -3.48 0.04
CA LEU A 96 13.28 -4.15 -0.12
C LEU A 96 14.23 -3.72 0.99
N PRO A 97 15.18 -4.58 1.42
CA PRO A 97 16.15 -4.17 2.43
C PRO A 97 16.95 -2.93 2.03
N GLU A 98 17.27 -2.79 0.74
CA GLU A 98 18.02 -1.65 0.20
C GLU A 98 17.13 -0.47 -0.19
N ALA A 99 15.82 -0.64 -0.19
CA ALA A 99 14.85 0.40 -0.53
C ALA A 99 13.56 0.19 0.28
N LYS A 100 13.64 0.50 1.55
CA LYS A 100 12.50 0.35 2.47
C LYS A 100 11.45 1.41 2.19
N LEU A 101 10.22 1.08 2.57
CA LEU A 101 9.13 2.06 2.58
C LEU A 101 9.27 2.90 3.86
N TYR A 102 9.15 4.23 3.76
CA TYR A 102 9.34 5.12 4.90
C TYR A 102 8.12 5.99 5.16
N ASN A 103 7.73 6.09 6.42
CA ASN A 103 6.69 7.01 6.87
C ASN A 103 5.36 6.76 6.16
N ILE A 104 4.81 5.58 6.39
CA ILE A 104 3.51 5.18 5.85
C ILE A 104 2.49 5.32 6.98
N THR A 105 1.43 6.08 6.75
CA THR A 105 0.34 6.24 7.71
C THR A 105 -0.93 5.67 7.12
N LEU A 106 -1.56 4.76 7.86
CA LEU A 106 -2.87 4.21 7.56
C LEU A 106 -3.81 4.60 8.68
N ARG A 107 -4.86 5.36 8.35
CA ARG A 107 -5.79 5.89 9.35
C ARG A 107 -7.23 5.68 8.94
N ASN A 108 -8.05 5.25 9.90
CA ASN A 108 -9.47 5.00 9.65
C ASN A 108 -9.69 4.06 8.46
N ILE A 109 -9.11 2.88 8.55
CA ILE A 109 -9.23 1.83 7.53
C ILE A 109 -10.09 0.73 8.10
N LYS A 110 -11.11 0.31 7.38
CA LYS A 110 -11.97 -0.79 7.82
C LYS A 110 -12.18 -1.78 6.68
N VAL A 111 -11.72 -3.00 6.89
CA VAL A 111 -11.94 -4.13 6.01
C VAL A 111 -12.80 -5.15 6.76
N LYS A 112 -14.01 -5.42 6.28
CA LYS A 112 -14.94 -6.29 7.01
C LYS A 112 -14.50 -7.75 7.00
N GLN A 113 -13.96 -8.22 5.89
CA GLN A 113 -13.59 -9.63 5.70
C GLN A 113 -12.31 -9.78 4.91
N ALA A 114 -11.33 -10.49 5.45
CA ALA A 114 -10.10 -10.84 4.74
C ALA A 114 -9.51 -12.11 5.35
N PRO A 115 -8.93 -13.02 4.54
CA PRO A 115 -8.22 -14.20 5.07
C PRO A 115 -7.02 -13.83 5.92
N LYS A 116 -6.33 -12.74 5.59
CA LYS A 116 -5.18 -12.25 6.33
C LYS A 116 -5.25 -10.73 6.41
N ALA A 117 -4.98 -10.19 7.60
CA ALA A 117 -5.13 -8.75 7.83
C ALA A 117 -3.98 -7.96 7.24
N ILE A 118 -2.74 -8.30 7.58
CA ILE A 118 -1.58 -7.49 7.25
C ILE A 118 -0.36 -8.36 6.96
N GLN A 119 0.41 -7.95 5.96
CA GLN A 119 1.73 -8.52 5.67
C GLN A 119 2.60 -7.42 5.08
N MET A 120 3.51 -6.91 5.89
CA MET A 120 4.37 -5.80 5.49
C MET A 120 5.82 -6.08 5.84
N ASP A 121 6.68 -6.00 4.83
CA ASP A 121 8.11 -6.23 4.95
C ASP A 121 8.88 -4.98 4.58
N ASN A 122 9.93 -4.67 5.34
CA ASN A 122 10.83 -3.55 5.07
C ASN A 122 10.09 -2.21 5.03
N VAL A 123 9.26 -1.98 6.03
CA VAL A 123 8.56 -0.70 6.23
C VAL A 123 9.10 -0.09 7.52
N VAL A 124 9.53 1.17 7.42
CA VAL A 124 10.06 1.93 8.54
C VAL A 124 9.09 3.05 8.89
N ASN A 125 8.81 3.19 10.17
CA ASN A 125 7.89 4.21 10.69
C ASN A 125 6.48 4.07 10.09
N LEU A 126 5.88 2.90 10.34
CA LEU A 126 4.50 2.62 10.00
C LEU A 126 3.59 3.10 11.13
N THR A 127 2.62 3.93 10.79
CA THR A 127 1.58 4.36 11.73
C THR A 127 0.26 3.70 11.36
N LEU A 128 -0.32 2.96 12.30
CA LEU A 128 -1.62 2.33 12.16
C LEU A 128 -2.56 2.96 13.18
N ASP A 129 -3.41 3.87 12.70
CA ASP A 129 -4.31 4.63 13.54
C ASP A 129 -5.76 4.30 13.17
N ASN A 130 -6.45 3.63 14.07
CA ASN A 130 -7.83 3.19 13.84
C ASN A 130 -7.95 2.32 12.58
N VAL A 131 -7.16 1.26 12.51
CA VAL A 131 -7.20 0.29 11.44
C VAL A 131 -7.85 -0.99 11.95
N GLU A 132 -8.87 -1.46 11.25
CA GLU A 132 -9.64 -2.64 11.66
C GLU A 132 -9.79 -3.60 10.49
N VAL A 133 -9.52 -4.87 10.72
CA VAL A 133 -9.73 -5.94 9.76
C VAL A 133 -10.38 -7.12 10.49
N ASN A 134 -11.44 -7.68 9.93
CA ASN A 134 -12.19 -8.79 10.54
C ASN A 134 -12.72 -8.43 11.94
N GLY A 135 -13.06 -7.17 12.19
CA GLY A 135 -13.53 -6.74 13.49
C GLY A 135 -12.44 -6.57 14.55
N LYS A 136 -11.18 -6.71 14.18
CA LYS A 136 -10.04 -6.59 15.10
C LYS A 136 -9.19 -5.39 14.78
N ARG A 137 -8.72 -4.69 15.82
CA ARG A 137 -7.81 -3.57 15.67
C ARG A 137 -6.42 -4.05 15.29
N ILE A 138 -5.86 -3.48 14.24
CA ILE A 138 -4.51 -3.79 13.79
C ILE A 138 -3.57 -2.70 14.31
N THR A 139 -2.57 -3.10 15.09
CA THR A 139 -1.66 -2.18 15.77
C THR A 139 -0.20 -2.35 15.38
N SER A 140 0.15 -3.43 14.68
CA SER A 140 1.52 -3.64 14.22
C SER A 140 1.54 -4.49 12.95
N ALA A 141 2.63 -4.38 12.18
CA ALA A 141 2.83 -5.16 10.96
C ALA A 141 3.02 -6.66 11.26
N GLU A 142 3.43 -7.00 12.48
CA GLU A 142 3.67 -8.38 12.90
C GLU A 142 2.44 -9.04 13.52
N GLN A 143 1.33 -8.35 13.57
CA GLN A 143 0.12 -8.88 14.20
C GLN A 143 -0.44 -10.05 13.40
N THR A 144 -0.70 -11.14 14.10
CA THR A 144 -1.39 -12.31 13.52
C THR A 144 -2.87 -12.26 13.83
N ASP A 145 -3.66 -12.86 12.97
CA ASP A 145 -5.13 -12.88 13.10
C ASP A 145 -5.61 -13.77 14.26
#